data_4e80d670cf2eec2bb671ebe422ce52d4
#
_entry.id   4e80d670cf2eec2bb671ebe422ce52d4
#
_cell.length_a   1.000
_cell.length_b   1.000
_cell.length_c   1.000
_cell.angle_alpha   90.00
_cell.angle_beta   90.00
_cell.angle_gamma   90.00
#
_symmetry.space_group_name_H-M   'P 1'
#
loop_
_entity.id
_entity.type
_entity.pdbx_description
1 polymer ?
#
loop_
_entity_poly.entity_id
_entity_poly.type
_entity_poly.pdbx_seq_one_letter_code
_entity_poly.pdbx_strand_id
1 'polypeptide(L)'
;YLFGKVGKIIEENYFANELEPKWNVIKSEIEIQRNSGDDFALVHQDDMLEFFIVQYLRLEGVIEEYIKPTLGIFRDVFSSMGYEDSELDKMKNEGLLAPESYFYGALLDAARGDKKRPQKHMDSIKQNYVIDLLKAEEGTSFITSTKPCVVMRMEGTFKAEMIFPVTPQYCIRFIGNKLAGNRSGKFYEITSSDVKVINRKIISESRNIVMSESKIISDRI
;
A
#
# COMPACT_ATOMS: atom_id res chain seq x y z
N TYR A 1 9.05 -14.07 -1.81
CA TYR A 1 8.19 -15.24 -2.04
C TYR A 1 7.37 -15.50 -0.79
N LEU A 2 6.06 -15.28 -0.89
CA LEU A 2 5.08 -15.60 0.12
C LEU A 2 5.03 -17.13 0.28
N PHE A 3 5.48 -17.60 1.39
CA PHE A 3 5.50 -18.93 1.98
C PHE A 3 4.69 -20.06 1.30
N GLY A 4 5.31 -20.85 0.42
CA GLY A 4 4.83 -22.17 0.01
C GLY A 4 3.38 -22.19 -0.53
N LYS A 5 2.59 -23.16 -0.08
CA LYS A 5 1.21 -23.36 -0.53
C LYS A 5 0.26 -22.18 -0.24
N VAL A 6 0.47 -21.47 0.87
CA VAL A 6 -0.38 -20.32 1.25
C VAL A 6 -0.11 -19.13 0.34
N GLY A 7 1.16 -18.87 0.01
CA GLY A 7 1.53 -17.83 -0.93
C GLY A 7 0.94 -18.09 -2.31
N LYS A 8 0.98 -19.33 -2.78
CA LYS A 8 0.39 -19.72 -4.05
C LYS A 8 -1.13 -19.46 -4.10
N ILE A 9 -1.86 -19.77 -3.03
CA ILE A 9 -3.31 -19.51 -2.96
C ILE A 9 -3.58 -18.00 -3.03
N ILE A 10 -2.83 -17.18 -2.30
CA ILE A 10 -2.99 -15.74 -2.32
C ILE A 10 -2.66 -15.18 -3.70
N GLU A 11 -1.54 -15.56 -4.29
CA GLU A 11 -1.12 -15.07 -5.61
C GLU A 11 -2.08 -15.50 -6.73
N GLU A 12 -2.44 -16.78 -6.80
CA GLU A 12 -3.27 -17.30 -7.90
C GLU A 12 -4.76 -16.95 -7.73
N ASN A 13 -5.32 -17.14 -6.52
CA ASN A 13 -6.76 -16.97 -6.33
C ASN A 13 -7.17 -15.52 -6.10
N TYR A 14 -6.36 -14.75 -5.36
CA TYR A 14 -6.74 -13.40 -4.99
C TYR A 14 -6.11 -12.35 -5.90
N PHE A 15 -4.79 -12.38 -6.09
CA PHE A 15 -4.14 -11.37 -6.93
C PHE A 15 -4.49 -11.54 -8.40
N ALA A 16 -4.17 -12.68 -9.00
CA ALA A 16 -4.33 -12.88 -10.42
C ALA A 16 -5.80 -12.92 -10.87
N ASN A 17 -6.68 -13.52 -10.06
CA ASN A 17 -8.06 -13.71 -10.47
C ASN A 17 -9.03 -12.62 -10.01
N GLU A 18 -8.74 -11.91 -8.91
CA GLU A 18 -9.64 -10.90 -8.40
C GLU A 18 -9.11 -9.48 -8.52
N LEU A 19 -7.85 -9.22 -8.12
CA LEU A 19 -7.34 -7.85 -8.03
C LEU A 19 -6.78 -7.33 -9.36
N GLU A 20 -6.01 -8.11 -10.09
CA GLU A 20 -5.42 -7.67 -11.36
C GLU A 20 -6.47 -7.29 -12.42
N PRO A 21 -7.58 -8.04 -12.60
CA PRO A 21 -8.64 -7.64 -13.52
C PRO A 21 -9.29 -6.29 -13.14
N LYS A 22 -9.52 -6.04 -11.84
CA LYS A 22 -10.06 -4.78 -11.34
C LYS A 22 -9.13 -3.62 -11.62
N TRP A 23 -7.81 -3.84 -11.52
CA TRP A 23 -6.82 -2.82 -11.77
C TRP A 23 -6.89 -2.23 -13.18
N ASN A 24 -7.16 -3.04 -14.19
CA ASN A 24 -7.31 -2.56 -15.56
C ASN A 24 -8.50 -1.60 -15.72
N VAL A 25 -9.60 -1.86 -15.01
CA VAL A 25 -10.78 -0.97 -14.98
C VAL A 25 -10.43 0.35 -14.31
N ILE A 26 -9.81 0.31 -13.14
CA ILE A 26 -9.37 1.49 -12.37
C ILE A 26 -8.40 2.34 -13.20
N LYS A 27 -7.43 1.69 -13.86
CA LYS A 27 -6.46 2.38 -14.72
C LYS A 27 -7.16 3.13 -15.86
N SER A 28 -8.09 2.48 -16.55
CA SER A 28 -8.87 3.12 -17.61
C SER A 28 -9.70 4.29 -17.08
N GLU A 29 -10.29 4.17 -15.91
CA GLU A 29 -11.05 5.24 -15.26
C GLU A 29 -10.17 6.44 -14.93
N ILE A 30 -8.96 6.21 -14.41
CA ILE A 30 -7.97 7.26 -14.12
C ILE A 30 -7.53 7.98 -15.40
N GLU A 31 -7.28 7.25 -16.49
CA GLU A 31 -6.83 7.82 -17.76
C GLU A 31 -7.89 8.71 -18.46
N ILE A 32 -9.16 8.57 -18.10
CA ILE A 32 -10.25 9.43 -18.60
C ILE A 32 -10.27 10.80 -17.91
N GLN A 33 -9.69 10.94 -16.72
CA GLN A 33 -9.63 12.22 -16.00
C GLN A 33 -8.75 13.22 -16.79
N ARG A 34 -9.35 14.36 -17.19
CA ARG A 34 -8.69 15.29 -18.13
C ARG A 34 -8.52 16.70 -17.60
N ASN A 35 -9.30 17.11 -16.62
CA ASN A 35 -9.39 18.52 -16.20
C ASN A 35 -8.82 18.70 -14.80
N SER A 36 -7.73 19.46 -14.69
CA SER A 36 -7.15 19.84 -13.41
C SER A 36 -8.08 20.74 -12.60
N GLY A 37 -8.13 20.52 -11.29
CA GLY A 37 -8.97 21.28 -10.37
C GLY A 37 -10.38 20.73 -10.16
N ASP A 38 -10.83 19.81 -11.02
CA ASP A 38 -12.11 19.13 -10.86
C ASP A 38 -12.11 18.18 -9.66
N ASP A 39 -13.29 17.90 -9.15
CA ASP A 39 -13.45 16.88 -8.11
C ASP A 39 -13.04 15.52 -8.65
N PHE A 40 -12.17 14.86 -7.89
CA PHE A 40 -11.72 13.53 -8.21
C PHE A 40 -12.52 12.50 -7.40
N ALA A 41 -13.25 11.67 -8.11
CA ALA A 41 -13.91 10.51 -7.54
C ALA A 41 -13.93 9.38 -8.58
N LEU A 42 -13.52 8.20 -8.19
CA LEU A 42 -13.61 7.01 -9.01
C LEU A 42 -14.93 6.28 -8.73
N VAL A 43 -15.57 5.78 -9.77
CA VAL A 43 -16.74 4.87 -9.64
C VAL A 43 -16.31 3.60 -8.90
N HIS A 44 -15.12 3.09 -9.20
CA HIS A 44 -14.54 1.88 -8.61
C HIS A 44 -13.56 2.21 -7.46
N GLN A 45 -13.85 3.23 -6.65
CA GLN A 45 -12.97 3.65 -5.55
C GLN A 45 -12.69 2.54 -4.55
N ASP A 46 -13.66 1.70 -4.25
CA ASP A 46 -13.49 0.59 -3.32
C ASP A 46 -12.51 -0.46 -3.84
N ASP A 47 -12.59 -0.80 -5.10
CA ASP A 47 -11.65 -1.71 -5.76
C ASP A 47 -10.23 -1.14 -5.78
N MET A 48 -10.09 0.18 -6.01
CA MET A 48 -8.81 0.87 -5.91
C MET A 48 -8.24 0.83 -4.50
N LEU A 49 -9.06 1.08 -3.49
CA LEU A 49 -8.63 1.02 -2.09
C LEU A 49 -8.24 -0.39 -1.67
N GLU A 50 -9.01 -1.41 -2.10
CA GLU A 50 -8.66 -2.82 -1.87
C GLU A 50 -7.30 -3.12 -2.50
N PHE A 51 -7.09 -2.77 -3.76
CA PHE A 51 -5.82 -2.94 -4.46
C PHE A 51 -4.67 -2.23 -3.73
N PHE A 52 -4.86 -0.95 -3.37
CA PHE A 52 -3.86 -0.17 -2.64
C PHE A 52 -3.48 -0.81 -1.30
N ILE A 53 -4.47 -1.20 -0.48
CA ILE A 53 -4.24 -1.81 0.83
C ILE A 53 -3.46 -3.10 0.69
N VAL A 54 -3.84 -3.93 -0.28
CA VAL A 54 -3.18 -5.20 -0.52
C VAL A 54 -1.74 -4.99 -0.98
N GLN A 55 -1.49 -4.06 -1.90
CA GLN A 55 -0.13 -3.71 -2.30
C GLN A 55 0.68 -3.15 -1.13
N TYR A 56 0.07 -2.30 -0.29
CA TYR A 56 0.72 -1.74 0.89
C TYR A 56 1.08 -2.84 1.91
N LEU A 57 0.17 -3.76 2.20
CA LEU A 57 0.40 -4.88 3.13
C LEU A 57 1.46 -5.87 2.65
N ARG A 58 1.73 -5.95 1.35
CA ARG A 58 2.80 -6.78 0.77
C ARG A 58 4.19 -6.19 0.95
N LEU A 59 4.31 -4.93 1.35
CA LEU A 59 5.60 -4.27 1.48
C LEU A 59 6.36 -4.83 2.69
N GLU A 60 7.54 -5.36 2.43
CA GLU A 60 8.44 -5.92 3.44
C GLU A 60 8.69 -4.94 4.62
N GLY A 61 8.86 -3.66 4.32
CA GLY A 61 9.05 -2.61 5.32
C GLY A 61 7.83 -2.37 6.21
N VAL A 62 6.61 -2.60 5.72
CA VAL A 62 5.37 -2.49 6.52
C VAL A 62 5.32 -3.62 7.53
N ILE A 63 5.67 -4.82 7.11
CA ILE A 63 5.79 -5.98 8.00
C ILE A 63 6.78 -5.66 9.13
N GLU A 64 7.98 -5.19 8.82
CA GLU A 64 8.99 -4.86 9.82
C GLU A 64 8.57 -3.72 10.76
N GLU A 65 7.98 -2.65 10.23
CA GLU A 65 7.62 -1.45 10.99
C GLU A 65 6.47 -1.68 11.96
N TYR A 66 5.46 -2.49 11.57
CA TYR A 66 4.27 -2.73 12.40
C TYR A 66 4.37 -3.97 13.26
N ILE A 67 5.22 -4.90 12.91
CA ILE A 67 5.27 -6.22 13.49
C ILE A 67 6.28 -6.34 14.61
N LYS A 68 7.46 -5.73 14.49
CA LYS A 68 8.47 -5.77 15.55
C LYS A 68 7.95 -5.25 16.90
N PRO A 69 7.22 -4.11 16.96
CA PRO A 69 6.59 -3.68 18.22
C PRO A 69 5.52 -4.64 18.72
N THR A 70 4.77 -5.25 17.80
CA THR A 70 3.64 -6.12 18.13
C THR A 70 4.10 -7.46 18.70
N LEU A 71 5.27 -7.96 18.30
CA LEU A 71 5.87 -9.20 18.86
C LEU A 71 6.17 -9.08 20.35
N GLY A 72 6.66 -7.93 20.80
CA GLY A 72 6.86 -7.67 22.24
C GLY A 72 5.54 -7.78 23.00
N ILE A 73 4.50 -7.10 22.50
CA ILE A 73 3.16 -7.12 23.09
C ILE A 73 2.58 -8.53 23.10
N PHE A 74 2.71 -9.30 22.03
CA PHE A 74 2.23 -10.69 21.99
C PHE A 74 2.99 -11.56 23.00
N ARG A 75 4.31 -11.42 23.11
CA ARG A 75 5.10 -12.14 24.09
C ARG A 75 4.62 -11.83 25.52
N ASP A 76 4.43 -10.56 25.83
CA ASP A 76 3.95 -10.12 27.14
C ASP A 76 2.54 -10.66 27.46
N VAL A 77 1.64 -10.65 26.49
CA VAL A 77 0.28 -11.18 26.61
C VAL A 77 0.32 -12.69 26.86
N PHE A 78 1.05 -13.45 26.06
CA PHE A 78 1.14 -14.92 26.22
C PHE A 78 1.83 -15.30 27.51
N SER A 79 2.90 -14.58 27.91
CA SER A 79 3.54 -14.79 29.24
C SER A 79 2.56 -14.51 30.37
N SER A 80 1.72 -13.47 30.25
CA SER A 80 0.65 -13.19 31.24
C SER A 80 -0.44 -14.26 31.27
N MET A 81 -0.62 -15.01 30.20
CA MET A 81 -1.51 -16.17 30.11
C MET A 81 -0.89 -17.48 30.63
N GLY A 82 0.35 -17.43 31.09
CA GLY A 82 1.05 -18.57 31.71
C GLY A 82 1.89 -19.42 30.73
N TYR A 83 2.12 -18.94 29.50
CA TYR A 83 3.04 -19.63 28.59
C TYR A 83 4.49 -19.36 28.98
N GLU A 84 5.30 -20.41 29.01
CA GLU A 84 6.73 -20.30 29.27
C GLU A 84 7.50 -19.82 28.02
N ASP A 85 8.66 -19.17 28.22
CA ASP A 85 9.50 -18.67 27.13
C ASP A 85 9.89 -19.77 26.14
N SER A 86 10.11 -21.00 26.63
CA SER A 86 10.40 -22.17 25.80
C SER A 86 9.27 -22.55 24.84
N GLU A 87 8.01 -22.41 25.30
CA GLU A 87 6.83 -22.65 24.48
C GLU A 87 6.64 -21.55 23.46
N LEU A 88 6.87 -20.29 23.85
CA LEU A 88 6.83 -19.13 22.94
C LEU A 88 7.91 -19.23 21.85
N ASP A 89 9.12 -19.66 22.18
CA ASP A 89 10.18 -19.87 21.21
C ASP A 89 9.86 -21.02 20.25
N LYS A 90 9.23 -22.09 20.73
CA LYS A 90 8.70 -23.17 19.89
C LYS A 90 7.63 -22.68 18.93
N MET A 91 6.62 -21.95 19.42
CA MET A 91 5.57 -21.36 18.60
C MET A 91 6.13 -20.39 17.54
N LYS A 92 7.17 -19.61 17.90
CA LYS A 92 7.88 -18.73 16.99
C LYS A 92 8.60 -19.53 15.89
N ASN A 93 9.31 -20.60 16.26
CA ASN A 93 10.05 -21.45 15.33
C ASN A 93 9.10 -22.24 14.39
N GLU A 94 7.91 -22.56 14.86
CA GLU A 94 6.83 -23.18 14.06
C GLU A 94 6.06 -22.16 13.20
N GLY A 95 6.41 -20.87 13.27
CA GLY A 95 5.77 -19.81 12.51
C GLY A 95 4.40 -19.38 13.04
N LEU A 96 3.95 -19.92 14.16
CA LEU A 96 2.64 -19.61 14.75
C LEU A 96 2.59 -18.19 15.36
N LEU A 97 3.76 -17.71 15.83
CA LEU A 97 3.93 -16.33 16.30
C LEU A 97 4.64 -15.45 15.27
N ALA A 98 4.74 -15.91 14.03
CA ALA A 98 5.29 -15.07 12.98
C ALA A 98 4.29 -13.92 12.71
N PRO A 99 4.73 -12.69 12.88
CA PRO A 99 3.89 -11.51 12.61
C PRO A 99 3.38 -11.50 11.19
N GLU A 100 4.16 -12.02 10.25
CA GLU A 100 3.77 -12.25 8.88
C GLU A 100 2.49 -13.08 8.81
N SER A 101 2.31 -14.07 9.68
CA SER A 101 1.11 -14.91 9.69
C SER A 101 -0.17 -14.13 9.97
N TYR A 102 -0.12 -13.01 10.71
CA TYR A 102 -1.29 -12.16 10.94
C TYR A 102 -1.70 -11.40 9.67
N PHE A 103 -0.73 -10.83 8.94
CA PHE A 103 -0.99 -10.12 7.68
C PHE A 103 -1.36 -11.10 6.57
N TYR A 104 -0.65 -12.21 6.46
CA TYR A 104 -1.00 -13.26 5.52
C TYR A 104 -2.33 -13.91 5.86
N GLY A 105 -2.67 -14.00 7.13
CA GLY A 105 -3.99 -14.42 7.57
C GLY A 105 -5.09 -13.52 6.99
N ALA A 106 -4.91 -12.20 7.02
CA ALA A 106 -5.86 -11.25 6.44
C ALA A 106 -5.98 -11.41 4.91
N LEU A 107 -4.85 -11.60 4.22
CA LEU A 107 -4.83 -11.83 2.77
C LEU A 107 -5.39 -13.21 2.41
N LEU A 108 -5.12 -14.22 3.22
CA LEU A 108 -5.67 -15.56 3.03
C LEU A 108 -7.18 -15.61 3.27
N ASP A 109 -7.67 -14.89 4.30
CA ASP A 109 -9.10 -14.75 4.57
C ASP A 109 -9.78 -14.06 3.38
N ALA A 110 -9.18 -12.98 2.85
CA ALA A 110 -9.66 -12.29 1.66
C ALA A 110 -9.67 -13.21 0.43
N ALA A 111 -8.61 -14.00 0.21
CA ALA A 111 -8.52 -14.99 -0.87
C ALA A 111 -9.55 -16.13 -0.75
N ARG A 112 -10.11 -16.33 0.44
CA ARG A 112 -11.20 -17.27 0.74
C ARG A 112 -12.58 -16.61 0.74
N GLY A 113 -12.66 -15.32 0.39
CA GLY A 113 -13.89 -14.54 0.32
C GLY A 113 -14.30 -13.82 1.62
N ASP A 114 -13.54 -13.94 2.72
CA ASP A 114 -13.78 -13.13 3.93
C ASP A 114 -13.02 -11.80 3.85
N LYS A 115 -13.71 -10.77 3.40
CA LYS A 115 -13.16 -9.41 3.19
C LYS A 115 -13.32 -8.47 4.39
N LYS A 116 -13.73 -8.95 5.56
CA LYS A 116 -13.99 -8.09 6.74
C LYS A 116 -12.77 -7.27 7.17
N ARG A 117 -11.56 -7.84 7.13
CA ARG A 117 -10.35 -7.13 7.53
C ARG A 117 -9.91 -6.08 6.49
N PRO A 118 -9.78 -6.40 5.20
CA PRO A 118 -9.57 -5.38 4.18
C PRO A 118 -10.62 -4.26 4.25
N GLN A 119 -11.90 -4.59 4.39
CA GLN A 119 -13.00 -3.62 4.48
C GLN A 119 -12.79 -2.63 5.63
N LYS A 120 -12.42 -3.10 6.81
CA LYS A 120 -12.14 -2.22 7.96
C LYS A 120 -11.01 -1.22 7.67
N HIS A 121 -9.98 -1.63 6.95
CA HIS A 121 -8.90 -0.72 6.55
C HIS A 121 -9.37 0.27 5.48
N MET A 122 -10.18 -0.17 4.52
CA MET A 122 -10.77 0.70 3.51
C MET A 122 -11.65 1.78 4.15
N ASP A 123 -12.52 1.40 5.08
CA ASP A 123 -13.39 2.31 5.82
C ASP A 123 -12.58 3.34 6.62
N SER A 124 -11.48 2.91 7.25
CA SER A 124 -10.57 3.81 7.95
C SER A 124 -9.91 4.81 7.01
N ILE A 125 -9.50 4.40 5.81
CA ILE A 125 -8.93 5.31 4.82
C ILE A 125 -9.99 6.32 4.35
N LYS A 126 -11.18 5.87 4.01
CA LYS A 126 -12.29 6.74 3.59
C LYS A 126 -12.64 7.80 4.64
N GLN A 127 -12.58 7.44 5.92
CA GLN A 127 -12.92 8.35 7.02
C GLN A 127 -11.81 9.36 7.32
N ASN A 128 -10.55 9.01 7.10
CA ASN A 128 -9.40 9.78 7.59
C ASN A 128 -8.58 10.46 6.50
N TYR A 129 -8.82 10.13 5.23
CA TYR A 129 -8.04 10.66 4.11
C TYR A 129 -8.91 11.16 2.97
N VAL A 130 -8.44 12.23 2.35
CA VAL A 130 -8.86 12.67 1.03
C VAL A 130 -7.96 11.99 0.00
N ILE A 131 -8.53 11.58 -1.12
CA ILE A 131 -7.82 10.91 -2.20
C ILE A 131 -7.76 11.86 -3.40
N ASP A 132 -6.56 12.29 -3.75
CA ASP A 132 -6.31 13.11 -4.93
C ASP A 132 -5.68 12.28 -6.05
N LEU A 133 -5.90 12.71 -7.28
CA LEU A 133 -5.19 12.23 -8.46
C LEU A 133 -4.20 13.30 -8.92
N LEU A 134 -2.94 12.90 -9.03
CA LEU A 134 -1.87 13.73 -9.57
C LEU A 134 -1.52 13.26 -10.97
N LYS A 135 -1.44 14.19 -11.92
CA LYS A 135 -0.95 13.94 -13.28
C LYS A 135 0.40 14.60 -13.46
N ALA A 136 1.35 13.87 -13.99
CA ALA A 136 2.66 14.41 -14.33
C ALA A 136 2.55 15.39 -15.52
N GLU A 137 3.30 16.49 -15.44
CA GLU A 137 3.50 17.40 -16.55
C GLU A 137 4.05 16.66 -17.78
N GLU A 138 3.65 17.08 -18.98
CA GLU A 138 4.10 16.48 -20.24
C GLU A 138 5.63 16.41 -20.33
N GLY A 139 6.15 15.28 -20.79
CA GLY A 139 7.59 15.01 -20.86
C GLY A 139 8.21 14.56 -19.55
N THR A 140 7.41 14.38 -18.49
CA THR A 140 7.86 13.79 -17.23
C THR A 140 7.04 12.56 -16.87
N SER A 141 7.59 11.68 -16.03
CA SER A 141 6.90 10.46 -15.61
C SER A 141 7.22 10.08 -14.18
N PHE A 142 6.23 9.49 -13.51
CA PHE A 142 6.46 8.81 -12.26
C PHE A 142 7.22 7.51 -12.50
N ILE A 143 8.02 7.13 -11.51
CA ILE A 143 8.65 5.82 -11.44
C ILE A 143 7.90 4.97 -10.42
N THR A 144 8.04 3.67 -10.55
CA THR A 144 7.59 2.72 -9.54
C THR A 144 8.75 1.86 -9.06
N SER A 145 8.54 1.12 -7.98
CA SER A 145 9.56 0.26 -7.39
C SER A 145 8.92 -0.93 -6.69
N THR A 146 9.74 -1.77 -6.11
CA THR A 146 9.29 -2.84 -5.20
C THR A 146 8.59 -2.30 -3.95
N LYS A 147 8.74 -0.99 -3.66
CA LYS A 147 7.99 -0.26 -2.64
C LYS A 147 7.25 0.92 -3.29
N PRO A 148 6.15 0.67 -3.99
CA PRO A 148 5.47 1.69 -4.79
C PRO A 148 4.76 2.76 -3.94
N CYS A 149 4.42 2.46 -2.69
CA CYS A 149 3.81 3.42 -1.78
C CYS A 149 4.85 4.06 -0.87
N VAL A 150 4.94 5.38 -0.89
CA VAL A 150 5.86 6.15 -0.05
C VAL A 150 5.14 7.17 0.81
N VAL A 151 5.65 7.39 2.02
CA VAL A 151 5.18 8.43 2.92
C VAL A 151 5.94 9.72 2.64
N MET A 152 5.21 10.76 2.22
CA MET A 152 5.80 12.08 1.97
C MET A 152 5.84 12.94 3.21
N ARG A 153 4.85 12.80 4.11
CA ARG A 153 4.75 13.57 5.35
C ARG A 153 4.21 12.69 6.48
N MET A 154 4.75 12.92 7.67
CA MET A 154 4.24 12.38 8.93
C MET A 154 3.72 13.50 9.81
N GLU A 155 2.60 13.30 10.49
CA GLU A 155 2.06 14.21 11.49
C GLU A 155 1.59 13.40 12.70
N GLY A 156 2.26 13.62 13.84
CA GLY A 156 1.98 12.84 15.07
C GLY A 156 2.16 11.34 14.84
N THR A 157 1.11 10.57 15.16
CA THR A 157 1.07 9.11 14.99
C THR A 157 0.51 8.66 13.63
N PHE A 158 0.08 9.62 12.78
CA PHE A 158 -0.57 9.32 11.50
C PHE A 158 0.33 9.70 10.32
N LYS A 159 0.26 8.88 9.28
CA LYS A 159 0.86 9.20 7.98
C LYS A 159 -0.02 10.26 7.32
N ALA A 160 0.43 11.53 7.36
CA ALA A 160 -0.39 12.65 6.89
C ALA A 160 -0.49 12.72 5.37
N GLU A 161 0.49 12.18 4.64
CA GLU A 161 0.50 12.17 3.19
C GLU A 161 1.23 10.93 2.67
N MET A 162 0.55 10.15 1.80
CA MET A 162 1.11 8.98 1.13
C MET A 162 0.91 9.11 -0.37
N ILE A 163 1.89 8.64 -1.13
CA ILE A 163 1.93 8.72 -2.59
C ILE A 163 2.02 7.31 -3.15
N PHE A 164 1.23 7.04 -4.18
CA PHE A 164 1.19 5.77 -4.88
C PHE A 164 1.13 5.97 -6.40
N PRO A 165 2.26 5.87 -7.13
CA PRO A 165 2.26 5.89 -8.57
C PRO A 165 1.47 4.71 -9.14
N VAL A 166 0.51 5.00 -9.99
CA VAL A 166 -0.38 3.99 -10.61
C VAL A 166 -0.06 3.73 -12.07
N THR A 167 0.40 4.78 -12.76
CA THR A 167 0.93 4.71 -14.13
C THR A 167 2.11 5.66 -14.25
N PRO A 168 2.87 5.64 -15.35
CA PRO A 168 3.91 6.66 -15.58
C PRO A 168 3.37 8.09 -15.55
N GLN A 169 2.10 8.31 -15.89
CA GLN A 169 1.49 9.62 -15.99
C GLN A 169 0.67 10.00 -14.74
N TYR A 170 0.22 9.04 -13.95
CA TYR A 170 -0.71 9.28 -12.87
C TYR A 170 -0.24 8.69 -11.54
N CYS A 171 -0.52 9.44 -10.46
CA CYS A 171 -0.20 9.06 -9.09
C CYS A 171 -1.38 9.36 -8.18
N ILE A 172 -1.75 8.42 -7.31
CA ILE A 172 -2.72 8.64 -6.25
C ILE A 172 -1.99 9.24 -5.04
N ARG A 173 -2.59 10.29 -4.47
CA ARG A 173 -2.16 10.90 -3.22
C ARG A 173 -3.25 10.73 -2.17
N PHE A 174 -2.89 10.12 -1.06
CA PHE A 174 -3.71 10.10 0.16
C PHE A 174 -3.23 11.21 1.08
N ILE A 175 -4.11 12.15 1.42
CA ILE A 175 -3.81 13.27 2.29
C ILE A 175 -4.77 13.25 3.48
N GLY A 176 -4.24 13.28 4.70
CA GLY A 176 -5.06 13.27 5.92
C GLY A 176 -6.09 14.41 5.94
N ASN A 177 -7.32 14.14 6.36
CA ASN A 177 -8.44 15.08 6.32
C ASN A 177 -8.13 16.42 6.98
N LYS A 178 -7.40 16.42 8.11
CA LYS A 178 -6.97 17.65 8.79
C LYS A 178 -6.07 18.52 7.88
N LEU A 179 -5.16 17.89 7.17
CA LEU A 179 -4.23 18.58 6.27
C LEU A 179 -4.95 19.04 4.99
N ALA A 180 -5.92 18.27 4.52
CA ALA A 180 -6.73 18.60 3.35
C ALA A 180 -7.81 19.66 3.62
N GLY A 181 -8.10 20.00 4.89
CA GLY A 181 -9.19 20.92 5.23
C GLY A 181 -10.58 20.33 4.99
N ASN A 182 -10.75 19.02 5.09
CA ASN A 182 -12.01 18.29 4.90
C ASN A 182 -12.69 18.55 3.53
N ARG A 183 -11.90 18.81 2.50
CA ARG A 183 -12.41 18.98 1.11
C ARG A 183 -12.63 17.61 0.44
N SER A 184 -13.29 17.64 -0.71
CA SER A 184 -13.32 16.49 -1.63
C SER A 184 -11.96 16.23 -2.26
N GLY A 185 -11.77 15.04 -2.79
CA GLY A 185 -10.64 14.72 -3.66
C GLY A 185 -10.57 15.61 -4.88
N LYS A 186 -9.38 15.89 -5.35
CA LYS A 186 -9.13 16.77 -6.49
C LYS A 186 -8.17 16.12 -7.49
N PHE A 187 -8.31 16.55 -8.74
CA PHE A 187 -7.34 16.28 -9.78
C PHE A 187 -6.35 17.44 -9.90
N TYR A 188 -5.05 17.13 -9.93
CA TYR A 188 -3.97 18.12 -10.06
C TYR A 188 -3.01 17.71 -11.16
N GLU A 189 -2.69 18.64 -12.04
CA GLU A 189 -1.49 18.56 -12.87
C GLU A 189 -0.32 19.14 -12.07
N ILE A 190 0.75 18.37 -11.89
CA ILE A 190 1.91 18.76 -11.07
C ILE A 190 3.16 18.95 -11.93
N THR A 191 4.02 19.84 -11.48
CA THR A 191 5.21 20.23 -12.23
C THR A 191 6.27 19.13 -12.32
N SER A 192 7.16 19.24 -13.28
CA SER A 192 8.36 18.40 -13.40
C SER A 192 9.19 18.37 -12.10
N SER A 193 9.23 19.51 -11.38
CA SER A 193 9.93 19.60 -10.09
C SER A 193 9.27 18.71 -9.03
N ASP A 194 7.94 18.73 -8.94
CA ASP A 194 7.18 17.93 -7.98
C ASP A 194 7.32 16.44 -8.28
N VAL A 195 7.24 16.06 -9.57
CA VAL A 195 7.47 14.68 -10.02
C VAL A 195 8.86 14.19 -9.60
N LYS A 196 9.90 15.03 -9.77
CA LYS A 196 11.27 14.69 -9.36
C LYS A 196 11.39 14.50 -7.84
N VAL A 197 10.69 15.30 -7.03
CA VAL A 197 10.67 15.14 -5.57
C VAL A 197 10.06 13.79 -5.19
N ILE A 198 8.91 13.45 -5.77
CA ILE A 198 8.24 12.17 -5.54
C ILE A 198 9.16 11.01 -5.96
N ASN A 199 9.72 11.08 -7.17
CA ASN A 199 10.60 10.03 -7.70
C ASN A 199 11.85 9.83 -6.82
N ARG A 200 12.48 10.91 -6.33
CA ARG A 200 13.60 10.81 -5.40
C ARG A 200 13.21 10.09 -4.10
N LYS A 201 12.02 10.37 -3.59
CA LYS A 201 11.51 9.70 -2.39
C LYS A 201 11.31 8.21 -2.64
N ILE A 202 10.72 7.83 -3.77
CA ILE A 202 10.56 6.42 -4.16
C ILE A 202 11.93 5.73 -4.27
N ILE A 203 12.91 6.36 -4.91
CA ILE A 203 14.28 5.83 -5.02
C ILE A 203 14.90 5.65 -3.64
N SER A 204 14.77 6.65 -2.75
CA SER A 204 15.40 6.62 -1.42
C SER A 204 14.83 5.53 -0.51
N GLU A 205 13.58 5.14 -0.71
CA GLU A 205 12.91 4.09 0.07
C GLU A 205 12.93 2.71 -0.58
N SER A 206 13.33 2.65 -1.85
CA SER A 206 13.40 1.38 -2.59
C SER A 206 14.66 0.61 -2.22
N ARG A 207 14.51 -0.69 -1.92
CA ARG A 207 15.65 -1.54 -1.58
C ARG A 207 16.28 -2.22 -2.81
N ASN A 208 15.49 -2.54 -3.85
CA ASN A 208 15.94 -3.42 -4.91
C ASN A 208 15.71 -2.89 -6.33
N ILE A 209 14.49 -2.63 -6.76
CA ILE A 209 14.16 -2.36 -8.16
C ILE A 209 13.37 -1.06 -8.28
N VAL A 210 13.83 -0.18 -9.17
CA VAL A 210 13.10 1.01 -9.60
C VAL A 210 12.85 0.90 -11.09
N MET A 211 11.62 1.11 -11.52
CA MET A 211 11.21 1.04 -12.92
C MET A 211 10.68 2.39 -13.39
N SER A 212 11.08 2.78 -14.60
CA SER A 212 10.50 3.91 -15.32
C SER A 212 9.94 3.43 -16.65
N GLU A 213 9.20 4.29 -17.36
CA GLU A 213 8.64 4.00 -18.68
C GLU A 213 9.68 3.56 -19.70
N SER A 214 10.91 4.02 -19.58
CA SER A 214 11.98 3.83 -20.58
C SER A 214 13.15 2.97 -20.12
N LYS A 215 13.28 2.67 -18.82
CA LYS A 215 14.42 1.91 -18.28
C LYS A 215 14.12 1.29 -16.94
N ILE A 216 14.62 0.07 -16.73
CA ILE A 216 14.94 -0.42 -15.40
C ILE A 216 16.11 0.44 -14.91
N ILE A 217 15.84 1.33 -13.98
CA ILE A 217 16.88 2.18 -13.39
C ILE A 217 17.52 1.38 -12.26
N SER A 218 18.52 0.62 -12.67
CA SER A 218 19.59 -0.01 -11.91
C SER A 218 19.30 -0.66 -10.54
N ASP A 219 19.82 -1.83 -10.45
CA ASP A 219 20.41 -2.44 -9.26
C ASP A 219 21.15 -1.40 -8.41
N ARG A 220 20.64 -1.08 -7.26
CA ARG A 220 21.47 -0.57 -6.18
C ARG A 220 21.97 -1.78 -5.41
N ILE A 221 23.18 -2.12 -5.70
CA ILE A 221 24.06 -2.91 -4.85
C ILE A 221 24.28 -2.18 -3.54
#